data_e5528e878c2fcb1e5189bb6ae23ad5e8
#
_entry.id   e5528e878c2fcb1e5189bb6ae23ad5e8
#
_cell.length_a   1.000
_cell.length_b   1.000
_cell.length_c   1.000
_cell.angle_alpha   90.00
_cell.angle_beta   90.00
_cell.angle_gamma   90.00
#
_symmetry.space_group_name_H-M   'P 1'
#
loop_
_entity.id
_entity.type
_entity.pdbx_description
1 polymer ?
#
loop_
_entity_poly.entity_id
_entity_poly.type
_entity_poly.pdbx_seq_one_letter_code
_entity_poly.pdbx_strand_id
1 'polypeptide(L)'
;MPWKIHNKRHLTSFQVIILGFAGVILFGAFILMLPISSAQGIITPFHKTLFTSTSAVCVTGLAVVDTGSYWSAFGQTVIMALIQIGGLGVITTATAVVILSGRKISIMQRSTMQNAISAPKVGGIVRLMSFILKGTLLIELIGALFMMPVFCHDFRLRGIWMAIFHSVSAFCNAGFDILGTKGHPFVSLTSYAVNPVINIVIMLLIIIGGIGFFTWEDIYLHKFRFKHYHMQSKIILTTTLCLILLPAVFFFFQDYGNLSGTHRLLASLFQAVTPRTAGFNTTDLSLMTGPSKAMMILLMLIGGSPSSTAGGMKTTTFVLLLLNVLATFQSRDDVTAFGRRIDVGVIKNAATIAMMYFILFFAGGMTISVYEGLSLSSCLFEAASAVGTVGLTLGITPKLHILSQIILIILMYLGRVGGLTLIYAVFSDKNKRKAKLPLDKIIVG
;
A
#
# COMPACT_ATOMS: atom_id res chain seq x y z
N MET A 1 0.08 -28.57 -47.80
CA MET A 1 0.04 -27.29 -47.07
C MET A 1 -0.05 -27.57 -45.57
N PRO A 2 0.98 -27.30 -44.75
CA PRO A 2 0.88 -27.52 -43.31
C PRO A 2 0.16 -26.33 -42.67
N TRP A 3 -0.89 -26.61 -41.92
CA TRP A 3 -1.64 -25.65 -41.13
C TRP A 3 -0.70 -24.98 -40.15
N LYS A 4 -0.49 -23.66 -40.26
CA LYS A 4 0.13 -22.82 -39.27
C LYS A 4 -0.76 -22.85 -38.02
N ILE A 5 -0.40 -23.68 -37.05
CA ILE A 5 -0.94 -23.61 -35.67
C ILE A 5 -0.59 -22.20 -35.16
N HIS A 6 -1.56 -21.31 -35.15
CA HIS A 6 -1.46 -20.02 -34.47
C HIS A 6 -1.25 -20.30 -32.99
N ASN A 7 -0.01 -20.22 -32.56
CA ASN A 7 0.38 -20.34 -31.16
C ASN A 7 -0.23 -19.14 -30.44
N LYS A 8 -1.48 -19.26 -29.98
CA LYS A 8 -2.11 -18.27 -29.11
C LYS A 8 -1.23 -18.17 -27.87
N ARG A 9 -0.40 -17.12 -27.79
CA ARG A 9 0.37 -16.78 -26.60
C ARG A 9 -0.63 -16.50 -25.49
N HIS A 10 -0.87 -17.48 -24.61
CA HIS A 10 -1.68 -17.27 -23.41
C HIS A 10 -0.88 -16.36 -22.47
N LEU A 11 -1.52 -15.24 -22.05
CA LEU A 11 -0.98 -14.36 -21.04
C LEU A 11 -0.76 -15.14 -19.74
N THR A 12 0.38 -14.94 -19.11
CA THR A 12 0.63 -15.51 -17.77
C THR A 12 -0.25 -14.81 -16.72
N SER A 13 -0.54 -15.47 -15.60
CA SER A 13 -1.32 -14.87 -14.51
C SER A 13 -0.72 -13.55 -14.03
N PHE A 14 0.61 -13.42 -14.03
CA PHE A 14 1.30 -12.19 -13.64
C PHE A 14 1.10 -11.06 -14.65
N GLN A 15 1.13 -11.36 -15.95
CA GLN A 15 0.83 -10.39 -16.99
C GLN A 15 -0.63 -9.91 -16.93
N VAL A 16 -1.56 -10.82 -16.63
CA VAL A 16 -2.98 -10.46 -16.42
C VAL A 16 -3.14 -9.49 -15.24
N ILE A 17 -2.41 -9.70 -14.14
CA ILE A 17 -2.43 -8.80 -12.98
C ILE A 17 -1.93 -7.41 -13.39
N ILE A 18 -0.76 -7.32 -14.02
CA ILE A 18 -0.15 -6.06 -14.47
C ILE A 18 -1.09 -5.30 -15.41
N LEU A 19 -1.55 -5.95 -16.47
CA LEU A 19 -2.45 -5.32 -17.45
C LEU A 19 -3.80 -4.94 -16.82
N GLY A 20 -4.29 -5.73 -15.85
CA GLY A 20 -5.50 -5.43 -15.10
C GLY A 20 -5.39 -4.13 -14.31
N PHE A 21 -4.29 -3.93 -13.58
CA PHE A 21 -4.04 -2.67 -12.87
C PHE A 21 -3.93 -1.49 -13.85
N ALA A 22 -3.17 -1.62 -14.93
CA ALA A 22 -3.04 -0.58 -15.95
C ALA A 22 -4.38 -0.23 -16.58
N GLY A 23 -5.20 -1.24 -16.90
CA GLY A 23 -6.53 -1.04 -17.48
C GLY A 23 -7.48 -0.27 -16.54
N VAL A 24 -7.50 -0.63 -15.25
CA VAL A 24 -8.33 0.09 -14.25
C VAL A 24 -7.85 1.52 -14.05
N ILE A 25 -6.53 1.76 -14.03
CA ILE A 25 -5.95 3.10 -13.93
C ILE A 25 -6.38 3.97 -15.11
N LEU A 26 -6.23 3.48 -16.35
CA LEU A 26 -6.61 4.24 -17.53
C LEU A 26 -8.12 4.49 -17.57
N PHE A 27 -8.94 3.49 -17.27
CA PHE A 27 -10.39 3.63 -17.20
C PHE A 27 -10.81 4.67 -16.16
N GLY A 28 -10.24 4.61 -14.96
CA GLY A 28 -10.46 5.61 -13.91
C GLY A 28 -10.03 7.02 -14.34
N ALA A 29 -8.87 7.15 -15.01
CA ALA A 29 -8.40 8.44 -15.52
C ALA A 29 -9.38 9.05 -16.53
N PHE A 30 -9.93 8.25 -17.46
CA PHE A 30 -10.94 8.74 -18.42
C PHE A 30 -12.25 9.17 -17.76
N ILE A 31 -12.74 8.44 -16.75
CA ILE A 31 -13.94 8.86 -15.99
C ILE A 31 -13.67 10.16 -15.25
N LEU A 32 -12.51 10.31 -14.61
CA LEU A 32 -12.14 11.51 -13.88
C LEU A 32 -11.91 12.73 -14.79
N MET A 33 -11.66 12.56 -16.11
CA MET A 33 -11.60 13.65 -17.07
C MET A 33 -12.97 14.30 -17.34
N LEU A 34 -14.06 13.58 -17.12
CA LEU A 34 -15.39 14.08 -17.43
C LEU A 34 -15.72 15.33 -16.59
N PRO A 35 -16.39 16.34 -17.16
CA PRO A 35 -16.76 17.55 -16.42
C PRO A 35 -17.55 17.30 -15.15
N ILE A 36 -18.39 16.26 -15.14
CA ILE A 36 -19.19 15.84 -13.97
C ILE A 36 -18.32 15.42 -12.79
N SER A 37 -17.07 14.98 -13.03
CA SER A 37 -16.14 14.57 -11.98
C SER A 37 -15.50 15.76 -11.25
N SER A 38 -15.44 16.93 -11.87
CA SER A 38 -14.89 18.16 -11.30
C SER A 38 -15.99 18.97 -10.58
N ALA A 39 -15.67 19.56 -9.43
CA ALA A 39 -16.58 20.45 -8.70
C ALA A 39 -16.90 21.75 -9.47
N GLN A 40 -16.04 22.12 -10.42
CA GLN A 40 -16.21 23.30 -11.26
C GLN A 40 -16.88 22.99 -12.61
N GLY A 41 -17.16 21.71 -12.91
CA GLY A 41 -17.76 21.30 -14.19
C GLY A 41 -16.81 21.44 -15.40
N ILE A 42 -15.50 21.45 -15.18
CA ILE A 42 -14.48 21.57 -16.25
C ILE A 42 -13.87 20.23 -16.60
N ILE A 43 -13.39 20.10 -17.84
CA ILE A 43 -12.59 18.94 -18.26
C ILE A 43 -11.24 19.00 -17.57
N THR A 44 -10.92 18.00 -16.77
CA THR A 44 -9.63 17.93 -16.05
C THR A 44 -8.53 17.44 -17.00
N PRO A 45 -7.34 18.07 -17.03
CA PRO A 45 -6.21 17.64 -17.86
C PRO A 45 -5.80 16.19 -17.57
N PHE A 46 -5.50 15.42 -18.61
CA PHE A 46 -5.22 13.97 -18.53
C PHE A 46 -4.11 13.62 -17.53
N HIS A 47 -3.03 14.39 -17.46
CA HIS A 47 -1.93 14.11 -16.53
C HIS A 47 -2.39 14.16 -15.06
N LYS A 48 -3.31 15.08 -14.70
CA LYS A 48 -3.87 15.18 -13.33
C LYS A 48 -4.81 14.01 -13.03
N THR A 49 -5.65 13.62 -13.98
CA THR A 49 -6.57 12.49 -13.82
C THR A 49 -5.84 11.17 -13.80
N LEU A 50 -4.80 11.01 -14.62
CA LEU A 50 -3.94 9.82 -14.62
C LEU A 50 -3.19 9.69 -13.29
N PHE A 51 -2.63 10.79 -12.77
CA PHE A 51 -1.97 10.80 -11.46
C PHE A 51 -2.94 10.40 -10.35
N THR A 52 -4.11 11.03 -10.28
CA THR A 52 -5.12 10.75 -9.25
C THR A 52 -5.63 9.31 -9.36
N SER A 53 -5.94 8.83 -10.57
CA SER A 53 -6.38 7.46 -10.80
C SER A 53 -5.29 6.44 -10.42
N THR A 54 -4.02 6.70 -10.79
CA THR A 54 -2.90 5.84 -10.40
C THR A 54 -2.74 5.82 -8.88
N SER A 55 -2.76 6.97 -8.24
CA SER A 55 -2.64 7.08 -6.79
C SER A 55 -3.79 6.35 -6.06
N ALA A 56 -5.03 6.46 -6.56
CA ALA A 56 -6.19 5.78 -6.00
C ALA A 56 -6.13 4.25 -6.18
N VAL A 57 -5.84 3.76 -7.39
CA VAL A 57 -5.75 2.32 -7.69
C VAL A 57 -4.52 1.68 -7.04
N CYS A 58 -3.39 2.39 -7.01
CA CYS A 58 -2.19 1.93 -6.30
C CYS A 58 -2.29 2.11 -4.79
N VAL A 59 -3.39 2.75 -4.31
CA VAL A 59 -3.64 2.96 -2.88
C VAL A 59 -2.48 3.74 -2.25
N THR A 60 -2.08 4.84 -2.89
CA THR A 60 -0.92 5.62 -2.46
C THR A 60 -1.32 6.84 -1.65
N GLY A 61 -2.26 7.68 -2.15
CA GLY A 61 -2.67 8.91 -1.46
C GLY A 61 -1.95 10.18 -1.88
N LEU A 62 -0.89 10.11 -2.69
CA LEU A 62 -0.28 11.30 -3.28
C LEU A 62 -1.29 12.01 -4.19
N ALA A 63 -1.42 13.32 -4.08
CA ALA A 63 -2.39 14.10 -4.82
C ALA A 63 -1.76 15.35 -5.44
N VAL A 64 -2.06 15.61 -6.70
CA VAL A 64 -1.68 16.83 -7.43
C VAL A 64 -2.78 17.89 -7.38
N VAL A 65 -4.00 17.48 -7.04
CA VAL A 65 -5.15 18.35 -6.77
C VAL A 65 -5.84 17.87 -5.50
N ASP A 66 -6.34 18.81 -4.70
CA ASP A 66 -6.99 18.50 -3.43
C ASP A 66 -8.30 17.71 -3.65
N THR A 67 -8.46 16.59 -2.93
CA THR A 67 -9.58 15.70 -3.17
C THR A 67 -10.91 16.25 -2.68
N GLY A 68 -10.89 17.02 -1.60
CA GLY A 68 -12.09 17.57 -0.97
C GLY A 68 -12.71 18.74 -1.74
N SER A 69 -11.89 19.61 -2.33
CA SER A 69 -12.33 20.86 -2.96
C SER A 69 -12.35 20.81 -4.49
N TYR A 70 -11.53 19.95 -5.14
CA TYR A 70 -11.43 19.88 -6.59
C TYR A 70 -12.46 18.93 -7.21
N TRP A 71 -12.69 17.76 -6.61
CA TRP A 71 -13.56 16.72 -7.14
C TRP A 71 -15.01 16.89 -6.65
N SER A 72 -15.98 16.71 -7.55
CA SER A 72 -17.40 16.66 -7.21
C SER A 72 -17.71 15.41 -6.37
N ALA A 73 -18.92 15.30 -5.83
CA ALA A 73 -19.38 14.08 -5.15
C ALA A 73 -19.27 12.84 -6.06
N PHE A 74 -19.52 12.99 -7.36
CA PHE A 74 -19.32 11.92 -8.35
C PHE A 74 -17.83 11.58 -8.47
N GLY A 75 -16.95 12.56 -8.64
CA GLY A 75 -15.49 12.33 -8.71
C GLY A 75 -14.94 11.67 -7.44
N GLN A 76 -15.39 12.10 -6.27
CA GLN A 76 -15.04 11.46 -4.98
C GLN A 76 -15.52 10.00 -4.91
N THR A 77 -16.74 9.71 -5.40
CA THR A 77 -17.26 8.33 -5.48
C THR A 77 -16.42 7.46 -6.40
N VAL A 78 -16.01 7.99 -7.56
CA VAL A 78 -15.11 7.29 -8.48
C VAL A 78 -13.77 6.99 -7.81
N ILE A 79 -13.16 7.98 -7.15
CA ILE A 79 -11.89 7.82 -6.41
C ILE A 79 -12.05 6.75 -5.33
N MET A 80 -13.11 6.77 -4.54
CA MET A 80 -13.39 5.77 -3.50
C MET A 80 -13.54 4.37 -4.10
N ALA A 81 -14.24 4.22 -5.24
CA ALA A 81 -14.37 2.94 -5.94
C ALA A 81 -13.00 2.44 -6.47
N LEU A 82 -12.16 3.32 -7.02
CA LEU A 82 -10.81 2.99 -7.45
C LEU A 82 -9.92 2.55 -6.28
N ILE A 83 -10.03 3.22 -5.13
CA ILE A 83 -9.35 2.82 -3.88
C ILE A 83 -9.78 1.42 -3.46
N GLN A 84 -11.08 1.13 -3.46
CA GLN A 84 -11.60 -0.18 -3.08
C GLN A 84 -11.13 -1.30 -4.02
N ILE A 85 -11.20 -1.05 -5.35
CA ILE A 85 -10.69 -1.99 -6.36
C ILE A 85 -9.19 -2.21 -6.19
N GLY A 86 -8.45 -1.15 -5.97
CA GLY A 86 -7.00 -1.19 -5.76
C GLY A 86 -6.61 -1.90 -4.48
N GLY A 87 -7.24 -1.55 -3.35
CA GLY A 87 -6.97 -2.09 -2.02
C GLY A 87 -7.19 -3.60 -1.92
N LEU A 88 -8.35 -4.07 -2.37
CA LEU A 88 -8.65 -5.50 -2.45
C LEU A 88 -7.84 -6.24 -3.53
N GLY A 89 -7.31 -5.49 -4.49
CA GLY A 89 -6.67 -6.02 -5.70
C GLY A 89 -7.65 -6.26 -6.84
N VAL A 90 -7.24 -5.89 -8.05
CA VAL A 90 -8.08 -5.92 -9.26
C VAL A 90 -8.66 -7.33 -9.51
N ILE A 91 -7.84 -8.38 -9.35
CA ILE A 91 -8.29 -9.77 -9.58
C ILE A 91 -9.30 -10.21 -8.52
N THR A 92 -9.08 -9.85 -7.25
CA THR A 92 -10.02 -10.15 -6.15
C THR A 92 -11.37 -9.49 -6.41
N THR A 93 -11.36 -8.22 -6.81
CA THR A 93 -12.58 -7.45 -7.11
C THR A 93 -13.31 -8.02 -8.33
N ALA A 94 -12.59 -8.32 -9.43
CA ALA A 94 -13.18 -8.97 -10.60
C ALA A 94 -13.83 -10.31 -10.25
N THR A 95 -13.18 -11.08 -9.37
CA THR A 95 -13.72 -12.36 -8.90
C THR A 95 -14.93 -12.18 -7.99
N ALA A 96 -14.95 -11.12 -7.17
CA ALA A 96 -16.11 -10.78 -6.35
C ALA A 96 -17.38 -10.60 -7.22
N VAL A 97 -17.26 -9.88 -8.33
CA VAL A 97 -18.35 -9.70 -9.30
C VAL A 97 -18.80 -11.05 -9.89
N VAL A 98 -17.86 -11.95 -10.21
CA VAL A 98 -18.19 -13.29 -10.72
C VAL A 98 -18.91 -14.13 -9.66
N ILE A 99 -18.48 -14.08 -8.39
CA ILE A 99 -19.13 -14.78 -7.28
C ILE A 99 -20.54 -14.25 -7.07
N LEU A 100 -20.71 -12.93 -7.02
CA LEU A 100 -22.02 -12.28 -6.82
C LEU A 100 -22.99 -12.57 -7.97
N SER A 101 -22.50 -12.75 -9.21
CA SER A 101 -23.32 -13.12 -10.36
C SER A 101 -23.65 -14.63 -10.43
N GLY A 102 -23.24 -15.42 -9.45
CA GLY A 102 -23.54 -16.87 -9.37
C GLY A 102 -22.83 -17.74 -10.41
N ARG A 103 -21.86 -17.19 -11.16
CA ARG A 103 -21.14 -17.93 -12.21
C ARG A 103 -20.08 -18.87 -11.63
N LYS A 104 -19.89 -20.02 -12.28
CA LYS A 104 -18.84 -20.97 -11.91
C LYS A 104 -17.45 -20.42 -12.25
N ILE A 105 -16.52 -20.51 -11.30
CA ILE A 105 -15.14 -20.05 -11.44
C ILE A 105 -14.30 -21.20 -12.00
N SER A 106 -13.62 -20.99 -13.13
CA SER A 106 -12.74 -21.96 -13.77
C SER A 106 -11.45 -22.20 -12.96
N ILE A 107 -10.76 -23.32 -13.20
CA ILE A 107 -9.48 -23.65 -12.53
C ILE A 107 -8.41 -22.59 -12.85
N MET A 108 -8.37 -22.09 -14.08
CA MET A 108 -7.44 -21.05 -14.49
C MET A 108 -7.68 -19.72 -13.72
N GLN A 109 -8.94 -19.32 -13.55
CA GLN A 109 -9.29 -18.16 -12.73
C GLN A 109 -8.87 -18.36 -11.27
N ARG A 110 -9.07 -19.55 -10.69
CA ARG A 110 -8.62 -19.88 -9.32
C ARG A 110 -7.10 -19.79 -9.18
N SER A 111 -6.35 -20.23 -10.17
CA SER A 111 -4.88 -20.11 -10.19
C SER A 111 -4.44 -18.64 -10.26
N THR A 112 -5.11 -17.82 -11.08
CA THR A 112 -4.83 -16.37 -11.14
C THR A 112 -5.15 -15.68 -9.81
N MET A 113 -6.27 -16.06 -9.15
CA MET A 113 -6.62 -15.61 -7.80
C MET A 113 -5.56 -15.97 -6.78
N GLN A 114 -5.10 -17.24 -6.80
CA GLN A 114 -4.03 -17.70 -5.92
C GLN A 114 -2.78 -16.84 -6.04
N ASN A 115 -2.35 -16.58 -7.28
CA ASN A 115 -1.17 -15.76 -7.53
C ASN A 115 -1.37 -14.29 -7.09
N ALA A 116 -2.57 -13.73 -7.31
CA ALA A 116 -2.89 -12.35 -6.95
C ALA A 116 -2.80 -12.07 -5.44
N ILE A 117 -3.24 -13.03 -4.61
CA ILE A 117 -3.16 -12.90 -3.15
C ILE A 117 -2.01 -13.69 -2.53
N SER A 118 -1.15 -14.29 -3.36
CA SER A 118 -0.03 -15.14 -2.92
C SER A 118 -0.48 -16.27 -1.98
N ALA A 119 -1.63 -16.92 -2.30
CA ALA A 119 -2.17 -18.01 -1.49
C ALA A 119 -1.35 -19.29 -1.64
N PRO A 120 -1.12 -20.06 -0.55
CA PRO A 120 -0.32 -21.26 -0.61
C PRO A 120 -1.00 -22.41 -1.38
N LYS A 121 -2.33 -22.42 -1.47
CA LYS A 121 -3.12 -23.48 -2.11
C LYS A 121 -4.27 -22.92 -2.96
N VAL A 122 -4.60 -23.58 -4.08
CA VAL A 122 -5.77 -23.23 -4.92
C VAL A 122 -7.09 -23.64 -4.25
N GLY A 123 -7.06 -24.73 -3.46
CA GLY A 123 -8.24 -25.22 -2.75
C GLY A 123 -8.75 -24.24 -1.70
N GLY A 124 -10.07 -24.01 -1.67
CA GLY A 124 -10.69 -23.10 -0.71
C GLY A 124 -10.60 -21.60 -1.05
N ILE A 125 -9.92 -21.23 -2.14
CA ILE A 125 -9.68 -19.82 -2.52
C ILE A 125 -10.98 -19.00 -2.64
N VAL A 126 -12.05 -19.56 -3.14
CA VAL A 126 -13.35 -18.89 -3.29
C VAL A 126 -13.97 -18.57 -1.92
N ARG A 127 -13.86 -19.52 -0.96
CA ARG A 127 -14.33 -19.32 0.42
C ARG A 127 -13.52 -18.21 1.11
N LEU A 128 -12.20 -18.23 0.94
CA LEU A 128 -11.32 -17.20 1.46
C LEU A 128 -11.66 -15.81 0.86
N MET A 129 -11.92 -15.72 -0.45
CA MET A 129 -12.35 -14.47 -1.08
C MET A 129 -13.66 -13.94 -0.50
N SER A 130 -14.65 -14.82 -0.30
CA SER A 130 -15.92 -14.43 0.33
C SER A 130 -15.71 -13.94 1.78
N PHE A 131 -14.80 -14.58 2.53
CA PHE A 131 -14.42 -14.15 3.88
C PHE A 131 -13.78 -12.77 3.88
N ILE A 132 -12.82 -12.53 2.96
CA ILE A 132 -12.14 -11.23 2.80
C ILE A 132 -13.17 -10.14 2.48
N LEU A 133 -14.03 -10.35 1.49
CA LEU A 133 -15.01 -9.34 1.06
C LEU A 133 -16.00 -8.97 2.18
N LYS A 134 -16.58 -9.99 2.84
CA LYS A 134 -17.51 -9.76 3.96
C LYS A 134 -16.82 -9.08 5.13
N GLY A 135 -15.60 -9.52 5.48
CA GLY A 135 -14.80 -8.94 6.55
C GLY A 135 -14.44 -7.49 6.27
N THR A 136 -14.01 -7.16 5.04
CA THR A 136 -13.70 -5.79 4.61
C THR A 136 -14.91 -4.88 4.78
N LEU A 137 -16.04 -5.21 4.15
CA LEU A 137 -17.25 -4.39 4.24
C LEU A 137 -17.73 -4.20 5.68
N LEU A 138 -17.63 -5.24 6.51
CA LEU A 138 -18.00 -5.15 7.92
C LEU A 138 -17.12 -4.19 8.70
N ILE A 139 -15.78 -4.29 8.51
CA ILE A 139 -14.81 -3.46 9.23
C ILE A 139 -14.91 -2.01 8.76
N GLU A 140 -15.07 -1.76 7.45
CA GLU A 140 -15.29 -0.44 6.90
C GLU A 140 -16.59 0.19 7.43
N LEU A 141 -17.67 -0.57 7.50
CA LEU A 141 -18.95 -0.12 8.07
C LEU A 141 -18.78 0.25 9.55
N ILE A 142 -18.13 -0.58 10.34
CA ILE A 142 -17.88 -0.33 11.76
C ILE A 142 -17.03 0.95 11.92
N GLY A 143 -15.95 1.10 11.14
CA GLY A 143 -15.11 2.30 11.15
C GLY A 143 -15.90 3.56 10.81
N ALA A 144 -16.74 3.52 9.78
CA ALA A 144 -17.62 4.62 9.41
C ALA A 144 -18.60 4.98 10.53
N LEU A 145 -19.24 3.99 11.16
CA LEU A 145 -20.19 4.21 12.25
C LEU A 145 -19.53 4.89 13.47
N PHE A 146 -18.29 4.53 13.81
CA PHE A 146 -17.59 5.19 14.92
C PHE A 146 -17.15 6.62 14.60
N MET A 147 -16.79 6.93 13.34
CA MET A 147 -16.40 8.29 12.94
C MET A 147 -17.60 9.19 12.64
N MET A 148 -18.75 8.62 12.31
CA MET A 148 -19.97 9.35 11.90
C MET A 148 -20.43 10.39 12.93
N PRO A 149 -20.50 10.13 14.25
CA PRO A 149 -20.92 11.15 15.21
C PRO A 149 -20.06 12.39 15.20
N VAL A 150 -18.72 12.23 15.06
CA VAL A 150 -17.77 13.35 15.03
C VAL A 150 -17.94 14.15 13.75
N PHE A 151 -17.93 13.50 12.58
CA PHE A 151 -18.09 14.22 11.31
C PHE A 151 -19.49 14.83 11.12
N CYS A 152 -20.55 14.18 11.63
CA CYS A 152 -21.89 14.75 11.55
C CYS A 152 -22.08 15.96 12.47
N HIS A 153 -21.39 16.00 13.61
CA HIS A 153 -21.37 17.19 14.47
C HIS A 153 -20.82 18.41 13.71
N ASP A 154 -19.73 18.23 12.95
CA ASP A 154 -19.03 19.34 12.28
C ASP A 154 -19.63 19.65 10.90
N PHE A 155 -20.07 18.65 10.14
CA PHE A 155 -20.51 18.78 8.74
C PHE A 155 -21.95 18.35 8.48
N ARG A 156 -22.75 18.11 9.52
CA ARG A 156 -24.17 17.68 9.41
C ARG A 156 -24.31 16.44 8.52
N LEU A 157 -25.24 16.41 7.58
CA LEU A 157 -25.46 15.25 6.69
C LEU A 157 -24.27 14.88 5.81
N ARG A 158 -23.43 15.86 5.42
CA ARG A 158 -22.20 15.59 4.68
C ARG A 158 -21.22 14.74 5.50
N GLY A 159 -21.30 14.81 6.84
CA GLY A 159 -20.48 14.00 7.74
C GLY A 159 -20.64 12.50 7.55
N ILE A 160 -21.82 12.02 7.11
CA ILE A 160 -22.06 10.60 6.79
C ILE A 160 -21.17 10.17 5.62
N TRP A 161 -21.15 10.96 4.54
CA TRP A 161 -20.28 10.70 3.39
C TRP A 161 -18.80 10.72 3.76
N MET A 162 -18.41 11.70 4.58
CA MET A 162 -17.03 11.82 5.06
C MET A 162 -16.61 10.60 5.88
N ALA A 163 -17.47 10.12 6.79
CA ALA A 163 -17.20 8.93 7.59
C ALA A 163 -16.99 7.67 6.71
N ILE A 164 -17.84 7.47 5.70
CA ILE A 164 -17.74 6.34 4.77
C ILE A 164 -16.44 6.46 3.96
N PHE A 165 -16.17 7.62 3.36
CA PHE A 165 -14.99 7.83 2.52
C PHE A 165 -13.68 7.60 3.30
N HIS A 166 -13.56 8.20 4.50
CA HIS A 166 -12.36 8.04 5.33
C HIS A 166 -12.21 6.62 5.86
N SER A 167 -13.30 5.91 6.15
CA SER A 167 -13.25 4.52 6.57
C SER A 167 -12.70 3.61 5.46
N VAL A 168 -13.20 3.74 4.24
CA VAL A 168 -12.71 3.00 3.07
C VAL A 168 -11.26 3.36 2.78
N SER A 169 -10.93 4.66 2.77
CA SER A 169 -9.59 5.14 2.50
C SER A 169 -8.58 4.65 3.54
N ALA A 170 -8.93 4.66 4.83
CA ALA A 170 -8.07 4.21 5.91
C ALA A 170 -7.88 2.69 5.91
N PHE A 171 -8.97 1.92 5.74
CA PHE A 171 -8.91 0.47 5.68
C PHE A 171 -8.10 -0.04 4.47
N CYS A 172 -8.30 0.58 3.32
CA CYS A 172 -7.51 0.28 2.12
C CYS A 172 -6.08 0.81 2.18
N ASN A 173 -5.69 1.56 3.21
CA ASN A 173 -4.39 2.23 3.33
C ASN A 173 -4.14 3.22 2.18
N ALA A 174 -5.13 4.03 1.80
CA ALA A 174 -5.07 4.85 0.61
C ALA A 174 -4.69 6.31 0.86
N GLY A 175 -4.87 6.83 2.09
CA GLY A 175 -4.47 8.19 2.48
C GLY A 175 -5.22 9.34 1.82
N PHE A 176 -6.25 9.06 1.06
CA PHE A 176 -7.11 10.10 0.52
C PHE A 176 -8.07 10.64 1.58
N ASP A 177 -8.17 11.94 1.68
CA ASP A 177 -9.13 12.66 2.51
C ASP A 177 -9.99 13.62 1.68
N ILE A 178 -11.13 14.01 2.22
CA ILE A 178 -12.05 14.97 1.60
C ILE A 178 -12.34 16.17 2.54
N LEU A 179 -11.39 16.47 3.45
CA LEU A 179 -11.48 17.56 4.41
C LEU A 179 -11.02 18.90 3.84
N GLY A 180 -10.23 18.86 2.76
CA GLY A 180 -9.73 20.05 2.10
C GLY A 180 -10.85 20.97 1.59
N THR A 181 -10.65 22.28 1.75
CA THR A 181 -11.54 23.34 1.26
C THR A 181 -10.80 24.26 0.30
N LYS A 182 -11.54 25.12 -0.45
CA LYS A 182 -10.91 26.09 -1.38
C LYS A 182 -9.93 27.04 -0.70
N GLY A 183 -10.16 27.38 0.59
CA GLY A 183 -9.27 28.24 1.36
C GLY A 183 -8.08 27.49 2.00
N HIS A 184 -8.27 26.22 2.31
CA HIS A 184 -7.27 25.36 2.96
C HIS A 184 -7.25 23.99 2.27
N PRO A 185 -6.56 23.86 1.13
CA PRO A 185 -6.40 22.57 0.44
C PRO A 185 -5.37 21.68 1.16
N PHE A 186 -5.46 20.37 0.95
CA PHE A 186 -4.51 19.36 1.46
C PHE A 186 -4.37 19.32 2.99
N VAL A 187 -5.47 19.56 3.71
CA VAL A 187 -5.47 19.64 5.19
C VAL A 187 -5.24 18.29 5.85
N SER A 188 -5.63 17.20 5.21
CA SER A 188 -5.67 15.86 5.79
C SER A 188 -6.43 15.85 7.14
N LEU A 189 -5.95 15.12 8.15
CA LEU A 189 -6.61 15.02 9.46
C LEU A 189 -6.06 16.01 10.50
N THR A 190 -5.36 17.08 10.09
CA THR A 190 -4.74 18.03 11.03
C THR A 190 -5.75 18.72 11.92
N SER A 191 -6.97 18.99 11.41
CA SER A 191 -8.07 19.54 12.21
C SER A 191 -8.55 18.59 13.32
N TYR A 192 -8.25 17.29 13.23
CA TYR A 192 -8.63 16.27 14.20
C TYR A 192 -7.45 15.71 14.98
N ALA A 193 -6.30 16.39 14.99
CA ALA A 193 -5.07 15.96 15.66
C ALA A 193 -5.28 15.58 17.14
N VAL A 194 -6.18 16.27 17.85
CA VAL A 194 -6.48 16.05 19.27
C VAL A 194 -7.68 15.12 19.49
N ASN A 195 -8.46 14.82 18.45
CA ASN A 195 -9.66 13.99 18.59
C ASN A 195 -9.31 12.51 18.72
N PRO A 196 -9.52 11.87 19.91
CA PRO A 196 -9.11 10.50 20.12
C PRO A 196 -9.90 9.48 19.28
N VAL A 197 -11.19 9.75 19.02
CA VAL A 197 -12.05 8.82 18.25
C VAL A 197 -11.54 8.69 16.82
N ILE A 198 -11.34 9.81 16.12
CA ILE A 198 -10.86 9.82 14.73
C ILE A 198 -9.47 9.17 14.66
N ASN A 199 -8.53 9.58 15.54
CA ASN A 199 -7.17 9.03 15.54
C ASN A 199 -7.15 7.52 15.77
N ILE A 200 -7.84 7.03 16.80
CA ILE A 200 -7.83 5.60 17.16
C ILE A 200 -8.51 4.77 16.08
N VAL A 201 -9.67 5.20 15.57
CA VAL A 201 -10.42 4.45 14.55
C VAL A 201 -9.61 4.35 13.26
N ILE A 202 -9.01 5.45 12.80
CA ILE A 202 -8.19 5.46 11.59
C ILE A 202 -6.94 4.60 11.78
N MET A 203 -6.21 4.72 12.89
CA MET A 203 -5.05 3.86 13.18
C MET A 203 -5.43 2.37 13.19
N LEU A 204 -6.55 2.00 13.80
CA LEU A 204 -7.03 0.62 13.82
C LEU A 204 -7.39 0.12 12.42
N LEU A 205 -8.09 0.91 11.60
CA LEU A 205 -8.41 0.55 10.23
C LEU A 205 -7.15 0.31 9.40
N ILE A 206 -6.15 1.20 9.51
CA ILE A 206 -4.84 1.08 8.84
C ILE A 206 -4.13 -0.22 9.26
N ILE A 207 -4.06 -0.50 10.56
CA ILE A 207 -3.39 -1.69 11.08
C ILE A 207 -4.11 -2.95 10.60
N ILE A 208 -5.44 -3.01 10.74
CA ILE A 208 -6.24 -4.18 10.35
C ILE A 208 -6.12 -4.43 8.83
N GLY A 209 -6.24 -3.39 7.99
CA GLY A 209 -6.03 -3.51 6.54
C GLY A 209 -4.62 -3.97 6.19
N GLY A 210 -3.61 -3.52 6.93
CA GLY A 210 -2.19 -3.76 6.66
C GLY A 210 -1.61 -5.07 7.18
N ILE A 211 -2.25 -5.81 8.10
CA ILE A 211 -1.71 -7.07 8.66
C ILE A 211 -1.87 -8.29 7.75
N GLY A 212 -2.71 -8.21 6.72
CA GLY A 212 -2.89 -9.28 5.74
C GLY A 212 -4.04 -10.24 6.04
N PHE A 213 -4.71 -10.67 4.96
CA PHE A 213 -5.95 -11.47 5.03
C PHE A 213 -5.73 -12.89 5.57
N PHE A 214 -4.55 -13.49 5.38
CA PHE A 214 -4.20 -14.77 6.00
C PHE A 214 -4.01 -14.65 7.50
N THR A 215 -3.50 -13.52 7.98
CA THR A 215 -3.41 -13.25 9.42
C THR A 215 -4.80 -13.10 10.03
N TRP A 216 -5.77 -12.51 9.28
CA TRP A 216 -7.18 -12.48 9.72
C TRP A 216 -7.78 -13.88 9.84
N GLU A 217 -7.49 -14.75 8.85
CA GLU A 217 -7.95 -16.13 8.88
C GLU A 217 -7.38 -16.87 10.11
N ASP A 218 -6.10 -16.71 10.41
CA ASP A 218 -5.48 -17.28 11.61
C ASP A 218 -6.11 -16.77 12.90
N ILE A 219 -6.36 -15.45 13.00
CA ILE A 219 -7.01 -14.85 14.17
C ILE A 219 -8.45 -15.38 14.31
N TYR A 220 -9.19 -15.50 13.21
CA TYR A 220 -10.56 -16.01 13.21
C TYR A 220 -10.63 -17.48 13.65
N LEU A 221 -9.72 -18.33 13.14
CA LEU A 221 -9.71 -19.78 13.42
C LEU A 221 -9.16 -20.11 14.80
N HIS A 222 -8.07 -19.45 15.22
CA HIS A 222 -7.34 -19.79 16.45
C HIS A 222 -7.58 -18.80 17.59
N LYS A 223 -8.36 -17.73 17.36
CA LYS A 223 -8.67 -16.66 18.34
C LYS A 223 -7.37 -16.12 18.99
N PHE A 224 -7.30 -16.11 20.31
CA PHE A 224 -6.13 -15.61 21.08
C PHE A 224 -5.02 -16.64 21.27
N ARG A 225 -5.09 -17.82 20.65
CA ARG A 225 -4.09 -18.87 20.81
C ARG A 225 -2.89 -18.65 19.91
N PHE A 226 -2.05 -17.66 20.18
CA PHE A 226 -0.88 -17.27 19.36
C PHE A 226 0.05 -18.45 19.01
N LYS A 227 0.22 -19.43 19.91
CA LYS A 227 1.06 -20.63 19.64
C LYS A 227 0.61 -21.42 18.42
N HIS A 228 -0.69 -21.41 18.07
CA HIS A 228 -1.27 -22.18 16.97
C HIS A 228 -1.24 -21.44 15.62
N TYR A 229 -0.88 -20.13 15.62
CA TYR A 229 -0.79 -19.35 14.39
C TYR A 229 0.32 -19.88 13.48
N HIS A 230 0.15 -19.71 12.18
CA HIS A 230 1.20 -19.96 11.21
C HIS A 230 2.43 -19.06 11.48
N MET A 231 3.62 -19.54 11.15
CA MET A 231 4.87 -18.80 11.32
C MET A 231 4.79 -17.39 10.71
N GLN A 232 4.21 -17.28 9.50
CA GLN A 232 4.04 -16.00 8.82
C GLN A 232 3.21 -15.00 9.63
N SER A 233 2.08 -15.43 10.20
CA SER A 233 1.22 -14.56 11.01
C SER A 233 1.90 -14.12 12.32
N LYS A 234 2.71 -15.01 12.92
CA LYS A 234 3.54 -14.67 14.09
C LYS A 234 4.55 -13.59 13.76
N ILE A 235 5.29 -13.75 12.64
CA ILE A 235 6.24 -12.75 12.15
C ILE A 235 5.53 -11.42 11.91
N ILE A 236 4.40 -11.43 11.21
CA ILE A 236 3.65 -10.22 10.87
C ILE A 236 3.20 -9.47 12.13
N LEU A 237 2.58 -10.14 13.08
CA LEU A 237 2.06 -9.50 14.29
C LEU A 237 3.18 -8.94 15.18
N THR A 238 4.25 -9.70 15.40
CA THR A 238 5.39 -9.23 16.20
C THR A 238 6.09 -8.05 15.54
N THR A 239 6.34 -8.14 14.23
CA THR A 239 6.98 -7.04 13.47
C THR A 239 6.10 -5.80 13.44
N THR A 240 4.79 -5.96 13.23
CA THR A 240 3.84 -4.84 13.24
C THR A 240 3.89 -4.11 14.58
N LEU A 241 3.89 -4.84 15.68
CA LEU A 241 3.97 -4.26 17.03
C LEU A 241 5.29 -3.49 17.21
N CYS A 242 6.43 -4.10 16.85
CA CYS A 242 7.75 -3.45 16.94
C CYS A 242 7.82 -2.18 16.07
N LEU A 243 7.35 -2.23 14.82
CA LEU A 243 7.35 -1.10 13.88
C LEU A 243 6.37 0.03 14.27
N ILE A 244 5.46 -0.20 15.20
CA ILE A 244 4.61 0.83 15.77
C ILE A 244 5.24 1.38 17.06
N LEU A 245 5.61 0.51 18.00
CA LEU A 245 6.06 0.95 19.33
C LEU A 245 7.43 1.65 19.30
N LEU A 246 8.42 1.10 18.59
CA LEU A 246 9.76 1.69 18.57
C LEU A 246 9.78 3.09 17.92
N PRO A 247 9.17 3.30 16.72
CA PRO A 247 9.10 4.64 16.15
C PRO A 247 8.19 5.58 16.95
N ALA A 248 7.10 5.09 17.58
CA ALA A 248 6.26 5.94 18.42
C ALA A 248 7.04 6.53 19.59
N VAL A 249 7.86 5.71 20.27
CA VAL A 249 8.76 6.19 21.33
C VAL A 249 9.77 7.21 20.77
N PHE A 250 10.36 6.95 19.60
CA PHE A 250 11.28 7.88 18.97
C PHE A 250 10.61 9.23 18.68
N PHE A 251 9.45 9.26 18.00
CA PHE A 251 8.74 10.51 17.71
C PHE A 251 8.25 11.23 18.97
N PHE A 252 7.85 10.49 20.00
CA PHE A 252 7.41 11.04 21.28
C PHE A 252 8.48 11.92 21.93
N PHE A 253 9.75 11.53 21.84
CA PHE A 253 10.84 12.30 22.43
C PHE A 253 11.45 13.31 21.47
N GLN A 254 11.51 12.99 20.17
CA GLN A 254 12.23 13.80 19.20
C GLN A 254 11.43 14.99 18.64
N ASP A 255 10.17 14.79 18.26
CA ASP A 255 9.41 15.85 17.58
C ASP A 255 8.28 16.43 18.42
N TYR A 256 7.66 15.64 19.27
CA TYR A 256 6.45 16.03 19.99
C TYR A 256 6.68 16.41 21.44
N GLY A 257 7.91 16.80 21.82
CA GLY A 257 8.28 17.25 23.15
C GLY A 257 7.48 18.45 23.64
N ASN A 258 7.09 19.33 22.73
CA ASN A 258 6.33 20.56 23.02
C ASN A 258 4.82 20.33 23.16
N LEU A 259 4.31 19.14 22.79
CA LEU A 259 2.90 18.80 22.94
C LEU A 259 2.67 18.18 24.33
N SER A 260 1.47 18.38 24.88
CA SER A 260 1.11 17.91 26.21
C SER A 260 0.25 16.65 26.19
N GLY A 261 0.45 15.77 27.18
CA GLY A 261 -0.45 14.68 27.55
C GLY A 261 -0.93 13.79 26.40
N THR A 262 -2.23 13.69 26.23
CA THR A 262 -2.90 12.83 25.26
C THR A 262 -2.58 13.21 23.81
N HIS A 263 -2.43 14.50 23.50
CA HIS A 263 -2.10 14.96 22.16
C HIS A 263 -0.72 14.46 21.72
N ARG A 264 0.29 14.54 22.60
CA ARG A 264 1.64 14.02 22.35
C ARG A 264 1.62 12.52 22.07
N LEU A 265 0.86 11.75 22.86
CA LEU A 265 0.75 10.31 22.67
C LEU A 265 0.05 9.95 21.34
N LEU A 266 -1.08 10.60 21.05
CA LEU A 266 -1.82 10.36 19.80
C LEU A 266 -0.99 10.72 18.57
N ALA A 267 -0.33 11.89 18.57
CA ALA A 267 0.53 12.32 17.47
C ALA A 267 1.69 11.34 17.24
N SER A 268 2.35 10.89 18.30
CA SER A 268 3.48 9.93 18.22
C SER A 268 3.04 8.56 17.68
N LEU A 269 1.92 8.03 18.16
CA LEU A 269 1.36 6.76 17.70
C LEU A 269 0.89 6.88 16.24
N PHE A 270 0.18 7.95 15.90
CA PHE A 270 -0.31 8.17 14.53
C PHE A 270 0.86 8.29 13.56
N GLN A 271 1.92 9.01 13.93
CA GLN A 271 3.13 9.19 13.13
C GLN A 271 3.90 7.88 12.92
N ALA A 272 3.82 6.93 13.86
CA ALA A 272 4.41 5.59 13.70
C ALA A 272 3.54 4.66 12.83
N VAL A 273 2.22 4.85 12.81
CA VAL A 273 1.28 4.02 12.05
C VAL A 273 1.18 4.46 10.59
N THR A 274 1.09 5.77 10.33
CA THR A 274 0.80 6.31 9.00
C THR A 274 1.84 5.97 7.92
N PRO A 275 3.17 5.89 8.18
CA PRO A 275 4.16 5.52 7.16
C PRO A 275 4.01 4.10 6.64
N ARG A 276 3.25 3.27 7.34
CA ARG A 276 2.93 1.90 6.92
C ARG A 276 1.85 1.88 5.85
N THR A 277 2.11 2.63 4.77
CA THR A 277 1.30 2.75 3.56
C THR A 277 -0.08 3.39 3.76
N ALA A 278 -0.25 4.26 4.77
CA ALA A 278 -1.57 4.85 5.05
C ALA A 278 -1.77 6.27 4.52
N GLY A 279 -0.76 7.14 4.63
CA GLY A 279 -0.75 8.45 3.97
C GLY A 279 -1.50 9.58 4.65
N PHE A 280 -2.25 9.32 5.71
CA PHE A 280 -2.89 10.39 6.49
C PHE A 280 -1.87 11.10 7.39
N ASN A 281 -2.05 12.39 7.60
CA ASN A 281 -1.27 13.15 8.56
C ASN A 281 -2.16 13.97 9.50
N THR A 282 -1.77 13.98 10.77
CA THR A 282 -2.41 14.77 11.83
C THR A 282 -1.53 15.95 12.26
N THR A 283 -0.29 16.00 11.77
CA THR A 283 0.69 17.05 12.04
C THR A 283 1.35 17.50 10.73
N ASP A 284 1.90 18.70 10.72
CA ASP A 284 2.65 19.20 9.56
C ASP A 284 4.01 18.51 9.46
N LEU A 285 4.20 17.70 8.42
CA LEU A 285 5.42 16.94 8.18
C LEU A 285 6.62 17.82 7.77
N SER A 286 6.36 19.02 7.27
CA SER A 286 7.43 19.95 6.88
C SER A 286 8.25 20.40 8.08
N LEU A 287 7.61 20.50 9.25
CA LEU A 287 8.20 20.93 10.52
C LEU A 287 9.02 19.83 11.22
N MET A 288 8.96 18.58 10.75
CA MET A 288 9.72 17.48 11.35
C MET A 288 11.23 17.69 11.24
N THR A 289 11.95 17.18 12.24
CA THR A 289 13.42 17.21 12.26
C THR A 289 14.04 16.32 11.16
N GLY A 290 15.29 16.55 10.79
CA GLY A 290 16.01 15.74 9.81
C GLY A 290 16.04 14.25 10.15
N PRO A 291 16.40 13.85 11.39
CA PRO A 291 16.34 12.45 11.83
C PRO A 291 14.96 11.83 11.71
N SER A 292 13.90 12.59 12.00
CA SER A 292 12.52 12.10 11.91
C SER A 292 12.08 11.91 10.47
N LYS A 293 12.45 12.79 9.56
CA LYS A 293 12.24 12.59 8.11
C LYS A 293 12.97 11.34 7.60
N ALA A 294 14.19 11.09 8.07
CA ALA A 294 14.94 9.87 7.72
C ALA A 294 14.27 8.61 8.28
N MET A 295 13.79 8.64 9.54
CA MET A 295 13.01 7.56 10.13
C MET A 295 11.72 7.29 9.34
N MET A 296 11.02 8.35 8.90
CA MET A 296 9.83 8.24 8.06
C MET A 296 10.14 7.56 6.72
N ILE A 297 11.23 7.94 6.03
CA ILE A 297 11.68 7.30 4.78
C ILE A 297 11.91 5.80 5.02
N LEU A 298 12.60 5.43 6.10
CA LEU A 298 12.85 4.03 6.44
C LEU A 298 11.52 3.25 6.63
N LEU A 299 10.59 3.82 7.40
CA LEU A 299 9.28 3.21 7.65
C LEU A 299 8.44 3.10 6.38
N MET A 300 8.47 4.10 5.49
CA MET A 300 7.76 4.09 4.21
C MET A 300 8.28 3.00 3.27
N LEU A 301 9.59 2.72 3.28
CA LEU A 301 10.17 1.62 2.51
C LEU A 301 9.76 0.25 3.06
N ILE A 302 9.47 0.14 4.38
CA ILE A 302 8.94 -1.07 5.00
C ILE A 302 7.41 -1.02 4.96
N GLY A 303 6.82 -1.43 3.85
CA GLY A 303 5.37 -1.40 3.62
C GLY A 303 4.56 -2.34 4.51
N GLY A 304 3.36 -2.70 4.07
CA GLY A 304 2.47 -3.61 4.79
C GLY A 304 2.85 -5.08 4.64
N SER A 305 1.98 -5.95 5.16
CA SER A 305 2.18 -7.40 5.15
C SER A 305 1.76 -8.03 3.81
N PRO A 306 2.25 -9.23 3.47
CA PRO A 306 1.74 -9.97 2.32
C PRO A 306 0.24 -10.19 2.39
N SER A 307 -0.44 -10.19 1.23
CA SER A 307 -1.90 -10.38 1.14
C SER A 307 -2.69 -9.39 2.00
N SER A 308 -2.31 -8.12 1.96
CA SER A 308 -2.98 -7.00 2.63
C SER A 308 -3.42 -5.95 1.61
N THR A 309 -4.17 -4.97 2.06
CA THR A 309 -4.51 -3.78 1.26
C THR A 309 -3.31 -2.90 0.96
N ALA A 310 -2.28 -2.95 1.79
CA ALA A 310 -1.06 -2.16 1.70
C ALA A 310 -0.14 -2.57 0.53
N GLY A 311 0.56 -1.60 -0.06
CA GLY A 311 1.57 -1.84 -1.10
C GLY A 311 3.00 -1.92 -0.56
N GLY A 312 3.97 -1.47 -1.34
CA GLY A 312 5.38 -1.38 -0.95
C GLY A 312 6.08 -2.73 -0.71
N MET A 313 7.33 -2.66 -0.23
CA MET A 313 8.09 -3.84 0.19
C MET A 313 7.45 -4.44 1.44
N LYS A 314 7.22 -5.75 1.44
CA LYS A 314 6.46 -6.41 2.52
C LYS A 314 7.25 -6.51 3.82
N THR A 315 6.56 -6.39 4.96
CA THR A 315 7.16 -6.54 6.30
C THR A 315 7.94 -7.86 6.43
N THR A 316 7.42 -8.95 5.85
CA THR A 316 8.11 -10.25 5.85
C THR A 316 9.42 -10.20 5.08
N THR A 317 9.52 -9.46 3.97
CA THR A 317 10.78 -9.28 3.22
C THR A 317 11.85 -8.64 4.11
N PHE A 318 11.52 -7.57 4.81
CA PHE A 318 12.42 -6.90 5.74
C PHE A 318 12.88 -7.83 6.87
N VAL A 319 11.93 -8.53 7.52
CA VAL A 319 12.26 -9.45 8.62
C VAL A 319 13.13 -10.61 8.17
N LEU A 320 12.87 -11.18 6.99
CA LEU A 320 13.67 -12.26 6.45
C LEU A 320 15.14 -11.84 6.24
N LEU A 321 15.37 -10.64 5.75
CA LEU A 321 16.72 -10.09 5.62
C LEU A 321 17.39 -9.86 6.98
N LEU A 322 16.64 -9.32 7.94
CA LEU A 322 17.15 -9.12 9.30
C LEU A 322 17.52 -10.45 9.98
N LEU A 323 16.65 -11.47 9.86
CA LEU A 323 16.92 -12.81 10.38
C LEU A 323 18.11 -13.48 9.68
N ASN A 324 18.30 -13.25 8.38
CA ASN A 324 19.45 -13.75 7.65
C ASN A 324 20.77 -13.10 8.16
N VAL A 325 20.76 -11.78 8.39
CA VAL A 325 21.89 -11.09 9.00
C VAL A 325 22.22 -11.66 10.39
N LEU A 326 21.20 -11.86 11.24
CA LEU A 326 21.37 -12.43 12.57
C LEU A 326 21.89 -13.87 12.53
N ALA A 327 21.40 -14.72 11.59
CA ALA A 327 21.88 -16.08 11.41
C ALA A 327 23.36 -16.10 11.00
N THR A 328 23.76 -15.22 10.07
CA THR A 328 25.17 -15.07 9.64
C THR A 328 26.07 -14.66 10.78
N PHE A 329 25.70 -13.65 11.59
CA PHE A 329 26.47 -13.26 12.78
C PHE A 329 26.59 -14.37 13.83
N GLN A 330 25.59 -15.26 13.90
CA GLN A 330 25.58 -16.42 14.79
C GLN A 330 26.26 -17.65 14.17
N SER A 331 26.86 -17.52 12.98
CA SER A 331 27.48 -18.63 12.22
C SER A 331 26.54 -19.83 12.04
N ARG A 332 25.25 -19.56 11.82
CA ARG A 332 24.24 -20.59 11.56
C ARG A 332 24.04 -20.78 10.07
N ASP A 333 24.02 -22.00 9.61
CA ASP A 333 23.78 -22.33 8.19
C ASP A 333 22.32 -22.06 7.78
N ASP A 334 21.41 -22.17 8.72
CA ASP A 334 19.97 -22.05 8.48
C ASP A 334 19.37 -20.82 9.15
N VAL A 335 18.55 -20.09 8.39
CA VAL A 335 17.70 -19.03 8.94
C VAL A 335 16.45 -19.66 9.54
N THR A 336 16.20 -19.38 10.83
CA THR A 336 15.08 -19.95 11.57
C THR A 336 14.20 -18.86 12.21
N ALA A 337 12.89 -19.10 12.28
CA ALA A 337 11.93 -18.27 13.00
C ALA A 337 10.88 -19.15 13.69
N PHE A 338 10.57 -18.88 14.94
CA PHE A 338 9.54 -19.59 15.71
C PHE A 338 9.66 -21.12 15.64
N GLY A 339 10.90 -21.64 15.70
CA GLY A 339 11.20 -23.07 15.67
C GLY A 339 11.04 -23.74 14.29
N ARG A 340 11.00 -22.95 13.21
CA ARG A 340 10.93 -23.47 11.83
C ARG A 340 12.04 -22.88 10.97
N ARG A 341 12.56 -23.69 10.05
CA ARG A 341 13.57 -23.32 9.06
C ARG A 341 12.93 -22.61 7.87
N ILE A 342 13.61 -21.61 7.33
CA ILE A 342 13.19 -20.83 6.15
C ILE A 342 14.02 -21.30 4.96
N ASP A 343 13.36 -21.50 3.81
CA ASP A 343 14.03 -21.89 2.57
C ASP A 343 14.94 -20.79 2.03
N VAL A 344 16.14 -21.16 1.59
CA VAL A 344 17.16 -20.25 1.02
C VAL A 344 16.64 -19.51 -0.22
N GLY A 345 15.78 -20.15 -1.02
CA GLY A 345 15.15 -19.53 -2.19
C GLY A 345 14.28 -18.33 -1.81
N VAL A 346 13.58 -18.39 -0.66
CA VAL A 346 12.77 -17.27 -0.16
C VAL A 346 13.65 -16.10 0.27
N ILE A 347 14.82 -16.39 0.88
CA ILE A 347 15.78 -15.35 1.28
C ILE A 347 16.37 -14.64 0.06
N LYS A 348 16.76 -15.40 -0.99
CA LYS A 348 17.23 -14.82 -2.26
C LYS A 348 16.18 -13.92 -2.91
N ASN A 349 14.92 -14.34 -2.93
CA ASN A 349 13.82 -13.52 -3.43
C ASN A 349 13.65 -12.24 -2.59
N ALA A 350 13.75 -12.34 -1.26
CA ALA A 350 13.66 -11.18 -0.37
C ALA A 350 14.77 -10.17 -0.64
N ALA A 351 16.02 -10.63 -0.82
CA ALA A 351 17.15 -9.77 -1.17
C ALA A 351 16.97 -9.09 -2.53
N THR A 352 16.51 -9.82 -3.55
CA THR A 352 16.22 -9.29 -4.88
C THR A 352 15.17 -8.18 -4.84
N ILE A 353 14.08 -8.40 -4.08
CA ILE A 353 13.01 -7.42 -3.92
C ILE A 353 13.54 -6.18 -3.22
N ALA A 354 14.25 -6.34 -2.10
CA ALA A 354 14.78 -5.20 -1.34
C ALA A 354 15.72 -4.35 -2.19
N MET A 355 16.63 -4.98 -2.95
CA MET A 355 17.54 -4.28 -3.85
C MET A 355 16.81 -3.55 -4.97
N MET A 356 15.78 -4.16 -5.55
CA MET A 356 14.94 -3.52 -6.57
C MET A 356 14.24 -2.27 -6.00
N TYR A 357 13.61 -2.36 -4.82
CA TYR A 357 12.97 -1.21 -4.19
C TYR A 357 13.98 -0.11 -3.87
N PHE A 358 15.16 -0.47 -3.38
CA PHE A 358 16.23 0.48 -3.11
C PHE A 358 16.68 1.23 -4.39
N ILE A 359 16.89 0.51 -5.50
CA ILE A 359 17.26 1.12 -6.78
C ILE A 359 16.16 2.07 -7.28
N LEU A 360 14.90 1.64 -7.25
CA LEU A 360 13.77 2.46 -7.69
C LEU A 360 13.61 3.72 -6.84
N PHE A 361 13.70 3.58 -5.53
CA PHE A 361 13.64 4.68 -4.57
C PHE A 361 14.75 5.71 -4.83
N PHE A 362 15.99 5.26 -4.90
CA PHE A 362 17.14 6.14 -5.04
C PHE A 362 17.21 6.78 -6.43
N ALA A 363 17.03 6.00 -7.50
CA ALA A 363 17.03 6.51 -8.86
C ALA A 363 15.89 7.51 -9.10
N GLY A 364 14.67 7.21 -8.61
CA GLY A 364 13.54 8.12 -8.71
C GLY A 364 13.77 9.44 -7.99
N GLY A 365 14.22 9.39 -6.71
CA GLY A 365 14.49 10.58 -5.92
C GLY A 365 15.62 11.45 -6.51
N MET A 366 16.70 10.83 -6.98
CA MET A 366 17.80 11.53 -7.65
C MET A 366 17.35 12.22 -8.93
N THR A 367 16.61 11.52 -9.79
CA THR A 367 16.12 12.08 -11.06
C THR A 367 15.19 13.27 -10.82
N ILE A 368 14.26 13.17 -9.85
CA ILE A 368 13.38 14.28 -9.47
C ILE A 368 14.21 15.44 -8.93
N SER A 369 15.18 15.19 -8.04
CA SER A 369 16.04 16.26 -7.46
C SER A 369 16.81 17.03 -8.51
N VAL A 370 17.42 16.33 -9.49
CA VAL A 370 18.19 16.96 -10.58
C VAL A 370 17.26 17.77 -11.50
N TYR A 371 16.08 17.23 -11.83
CA TYR A 371 15.17 17.89 -12.76
C TYR A 371 14.46 19.11 -12.16
N GLU A 372 14.04 19.02 -10.89
CA GLU A 372 13.30 20.08 -10.19
C GLU A 372 14.21 21.12 -9.51
N GLY A 373 15.50 20.80 -9.31
CA GLY A 373 16.42 21.64 -8.51
C GLY A 373 16.07 21.70 -7.02
N LEU A 374 15.32 20.72 -6.52
CA LEU A 374 14.89 20.65 -5.11
C LEU A 374 15.90 19.86 -4.27
N SER A 375 15.80 20.03 -2.93
CA SER A 375 16.66 19.29 -2.01
C SER A 375 16.49 17.77 -2.18
N LEU A 376 17.60 17.04 -2.21
CA LEU A 376 17.61 15.59 -2.37
C LEU A 376 16.76 14.90 -1.28
N SER A 377 16.80 15.37 -0.04
CA SER A 377 16.05 14.79 1.07
C SER A 377 14.54 14.86 0.84
N SER A 378 14.03 15.98 0.32
CA SER A 378 12.60 16.12 -0.01
C SER A 378 12.20 15.22 -1.18
N CYS A 379 13.03 15.13 -2.22
CA CYS A 379 12.77 14.28 -3.37
C CYS A 379 12.84 12.78 -3.03
N LEU A 380 13.77 12.38 -2.15
CA LEU A 380 13.81 11.02 -1.61
C LEU A 380 12.60 10.71 -0.74
N PHE A 381 12.09 11.67 0.04
CA PHE A 381 10.85 11.49 0.81
C PHE A 381 9.66 11.18 -0.10
N GLU A 382 9.48 11.96 -1.19
CA GLU A 382 8.41 11.72 -2.18
C GLU A 382 8.59 10.39 -2.92
N ALA A 383 9.83 10.06 -3.32
CA ALA A 383 10.13 8.79 -3.99
C ALA A 383 9.87 7.58 -3.08
N ALA A 384 10.24 7.67 -1.78
CA ALA A 384 9.93 6.65 -0.78
C ALA A 384 8.42 6.48 -0.59
N SER A 385 7.70 7.61 -0.51
CA SER A 385 6.24 7.64 -0.41
C SER A 385 5.58 7.02 -1.64
N ALA A 386 6.06 7.31 -2.84
CA ALA A 386 5.52 6.77 -4.09
C ALA A 386 5.81 5.26 -4.23
N VAL A 387 7.07 4.82 -4.09
CA VAL A 387 7.44 3.40 -4.24
C VAL A 387 6.92 2.54 -3.10
N GLY A 388 6.84 3.11 -1.89
CA GLY A 388 6.20 2.50 -0.73
C GLY A 388 4.67 2.50 -0.80
N THR A 389 4.08 3.24 -1.75
CA THR A 389 2.63 3.50 -1.86
C THR A 389 2.04 4.02 -0.54
N VAL A 390 2.64 5.09 0.01
CA VAL A 390 2.30 5.60 1.34
C VAL A 390 1.39 6.83 1.28
N GLY A 391 1.72 7.81 0.42
CA GLY A 391 0.91 9.02 0.26
C GLY A 391 1.34 10.23 1.08
N LEU A 392 2.31 10.09 1.97
CA LEU A 392 2.84 11.21 2.72
C LEU A 392 3.69 12.10 1.81
N THR A 393 3.57 13.40 1.97
CA THR A 393 4.31 14.41 1.20
C THR A 393 4.81 15.52 2.12
N LEU A 394 5.94 16.12 1.75
CA LEU A 394 6.40 17.37 2.34
C LEU A 394 5.80 18.61 1.66
N GLY A 395 4.71 18.43 0.89
CA GLY A 395 3.97 19.50 0.20
C GLY A 395 4.55 19.87 -1.16
N ILE A 396 5.48 19.09 -1.71
CA ILE A 396 6.08 19.36 -3.02
C ILE A 396 5.30 18.73 -4.18
N THR A 397 4.58 17.62 -3.97
CA THR A 397 3.87 16.87 -5.02
C THR A 397 3.00 17.73 -5.95
N PRO A 398 2.15 18.68 -5.46
CA PRO A 398 1.32 19.50 -6.32
C PRO A 398 2.10 20.50 -7.19
N LYS A 399 3.36 20.79 -6.82
CA LYS A 399 4.22 21.80 -7.46
C LYS A 399 5.18 21.19 -8.49
N LEU A 400 5.30 19.86 -8.52
CA LEU A 400 6.21 19.14 -9.43
C LEU A 400 5.79 19.30 -10.89
N HIS A 401 6.76 19.38 -11.78
CA HIS A 401 6.55 19.35 -13.22
C HIS A 401 6.00 18.00 -13.69
N ILE A 402 5.38 17.97 -14.87
CA ILE A 402 4.74 16.77 -15.43
C ILE A 402 5.69 15.57 -15.51
N LEU A 403 6.97 15.77 -15.86
CA LEU A 403 7.94 14.68 -15.92
C LEU A 403 8.15 14.01 -14.55
N SER A 404 8.31 14.81 -13.50
CA SER A 404 8.44 14.30 -12.13
C SER A 404 7.17 13.59 -11.66
N GLN A 405 5.99 14.09 -12.04
CA GLN A 405 4.71 13.42 -11.79
C GLN A 405 4.64 12.06 -12.49
N ILE A 406 5.13 11.94 -13.73
CA ILE A 406 5.21 10.65 -14.45
C ILE A 406 6.15 9.67 -13.73
N ILE A 407 7.31 10.14 -13.24
CA ILE A 407 8.22 9.30 -12.45
C ILE A 407 7.50 8.77 -11.21
N LEU A 408 6.77 9.62 -10.47
CA LEU A 408 5.99 9.19 -9.30
C LEU A 408 4.89 8.18 -9.69
N ILE A 409 4.18 8.38 -10.82
CA ILE A 409 3.19 7.43 -11.37
C ILE A 409 3.83 6.05 -11.57
N ILE A 410 5.02 6.00 -12.18
CA ILE A 410 5.74 4.75 -12.41
C ILE A 410 6.14 4.10 -11.07
N LEU A 411 6.66 4.87 -10.12
CA LEU A 411 7.04 4.37 -8.81
C LEU A 411 5.84 3.81 -8.03
N MET A 412 4.69 4.52 -8.01
CA MET A 412 3.45 4.05 -7.39
C MET A 412 2.97 2.74 -8.02
N TYR A 413 2.98 2.66 -9.34
CA TYR A 413 2.56 1.47 -10.07
C TYR A 413 3.46 0.26 -9.76
N LEU A 414 4.78 0.42 -9.81
CA LEU A 414 5.74 -0.63 -9.49
C LEU A 414 5.65 -1.05 -8.02
N GLY A 415 5.45 -0.11 -7.12
CA GLY A 415 5.23 -0.35 -5.69
C GLY A 415 3.97 -1.18 -5.41
N ARG A 416 2.88 -0.93 -6.17
CA ARG A 416 1.60 -1.64 -5.98
C ARG A 416 1.59 -3.04 -6.58
N VAL A 417 2.08 -3.21 -7.81
CA VAL A 417 2.09 -4.50 -8.49
C VAL A 417 2.95 -5.53 -7.74
N GLY A 418 4.00 -5.06 -7.05
CA GLY A 418 4.87 -5.87 -6.23
C GLY A 418 6.03 -6.51 -7.00
N GLY A 419 7.20 -6.57 -6.34
CA GLY A 419 8.46 -6.98 -6.97
C GLY A 419 8.45 -8.37 -7.57
N LEU A 420 7.90 -9.37 -6.89
CA LEU A 420 7.83 -10.74 -7.41
C LEU A 420 6.97 -10.84 -8.67
N THR A 421 5.83 -10.14 -8.70
CA THR A 421 4.94 -10.13 -9.86
C THR A 421 5.64 -9.56 -11.08
N LEU A 422 6.41 -8.48 -10.91
CA LEU A 422 7.22 -7.88 -11.98
C LEU A 422 8.30 -8.82 -12.47
N ILE A 423 9.08 -9.42 -11.56
CA ILE A 423 10.15 -10.36 -11.90
C ILE A 423 9.58 -11.53 -12.71
N TYR A 424 8.50 -12.17 -12.24
CA TYR A 424 7.90 -13.31 -12.93
C TYR A 424 7.19 -12.93 -14.25
N ALA A 425 6.70 -11.71 -14.40
CA ALA A 425 6.08 -11.27 -15.63
C ALA A 425 7.11 -10.99 -16.74
N VAL A 426 8.27 -10.43 -16.38
CA VAL A 426 9.36 -10.08 -17.30
C VAL A 426 10.24 -11.29 -17.62
N PHE A 427 10.63 -12.05 -16.60
CA PHE A 427 11.54 -13.18 -16.73
C PHE A 427 10.77 -14.53 -16.75
N SER A 428 9.65 -14.58 -17.45
CA SER A 428 8.91 -15.82 -17.66
C SER A 428 9.81 -16.90 -18.24
N ASP A 429 9.79 -18.05 -17.62
CA ASP A 429 10.58 -19.25 -17.56
C ASP A 429 10.97 -19.91 -18.93
N LYS A 430 11.48 -19.14 -19.91
CA LYS A 430 11.85 -19.67 -21.21
C LYS A 430 13.23 -20.36 -21.25
N ASN A 431 14.09 -20.19 -20.23
CA ASN A 431 15.44 -20.74 -20.24
C ASN A 431 15.90 -21.22 -18.86
N LYS A 432 15.24 -22.23 -18.29
CA LYS A 432 15.92 -23.03 -17.23
C LYS A 432 17.09 -23.75 -17.89
N ARG A 433 18.29 -23.22 -17.75
CA ARG A 433 19.51 -23.94 -18.13
C ARG A 433 19.50 -25.28 -17.43
N LYS A 434 19.51 -26.39 -18.18
CA LYS A 434 19.51 -27.75 -17.64
C LYS A 434 20.85 -28.10 -16.97
N ALA A 435 21.95 -27.42 -17.33
CA ALA A 435 23.28 -27.61 -16.77
C ALA A 435 23.67 -26.45 -15.84
N LYS A 436 24.31 -26.77 -14.73
CA LYS A 436 24.96 -25.80 -13.85
C LYS A 436 26.32 -25.40 -14.45
N LEU A 437 26.67 -24.11 -14.39
CA LEU A 437 28.01 -23.63 -14.71
C LEU A 437 28.99 -24.08 -13.62
N PRO A 438 30.30 -24.19 -13.92
CA PRO A 438 31.34 -24.43 -12.92
C PRO A 438 31.28 -23.39 -11.79
N LEU A 439 31.59 -23.84 -10.59
CA LEU A 439 31.61 -22.99 -9.39
C LEU A 439 32.95 -22.26 -9.33
N ASP A 440 32.93 -20.95 -9.19
CA ASP A 440 34.07 -20.13 -8.87
C ASP A 440 33.84 -19.36 -7.57
N LYS A 441 34.90 -18.99 -6.86
CA LYS A 441 34.85 -18.32 -5.57
C LYS A 441 35.07 -16.83 -5.75
N ILE A 442 34.10 -16.02 -5.27
CA ILE A 442 34.23 -14.57 -5.17
C ILE A 442 34.35 -14.25 -3.67
N ILE A 443 35.36 -13.42 -3.32
CA ILE A 443 35.53 -12.93 -1.96
C ILE A 443 34.51 -11.82 -1.72
N VAL A 444 33.72 -12.00 -0.68
CA VAL A 444 32.80 -10.99 -0.17
C VAL A 444 33.39 -10.50 1.14
N GLY A 445 33.66 -9.18 1.26
CA GLY A 445 34.46 -8.55 2.32
C GLY A 445 34.05 -8.82 3.75
#